data_0a3ebbb95d4085e11571883c7991f899
#
_entry.id   0a3ebbb95d4085e11571883c7991f899
#
_cell.length_a   1.000
_cell.length_b   1.000
_cell.length_c   1.000
_cell.angle_alpha   90.00
_cell.angle_beta   90.00
_cell.angle_gamma   90.00
#
_symmetry.space_group_name_H-M   'P 1'
#
loop_
_entity.id
_entity.type
_entity.pdbx_description
1 polymer ?
#
loop_
_entity_poly.entity_id
_entity_poly.type
_entity_poly.pdbx_seq_one_letter_code
_entity_poly.pdbx_strand_id
1 'polypeptide(L)'
;MKEQMTEKKKLEDVTEVQMKYQKEIEAIVRGMSSPKVMHDRLLDYHENDIAAALEDMNPTERQRLYRILNAEEISEVLSYIDEEEIPSY
;
A
#
# COMPACT_ATOMS: atom_id res chain seq x y z
N MET A 1 25.04 -20.58 -13.98
CA MET A 1 24.74 -20.77 -12.55
C MET A 1 24.70 -19.47 -11.78
N LYS A 2 25.75 -18.65 -11.91
CA LYS A 2 25.78 -17.35 -11.22
C LYS A 2 24.67 -16.42 -11.66
N GLU A 3 24.32 -16.42 -12.94
CA GLU A 3 23.26 -15.60 -13.49
C GLU A 3 21.89 -15.97 -12.92
N GLN A 4 21.62 -17.26 -12.78
CA GLN A 4 20.38 -17.74 -12.21
C GLN A 4 20.24 -17.37 -10.73
N MET A 5 21.33 -17.44 -9.99
CA MET A 5 21.35 -17.03 -8.59
C MET A 5 21.11 -15.51 -8.44
N THR A 6 21.67 -14.73 -9.37
CA THR A 6 21.48 -13.29 -9.38
C THR A 6 20.04 -12.92 -9.65
N GLU A 7 19.40 -13.58 -10.60
CA GLU A 7 17.99 -13.35 -10.91
C GLU A 7 17.09 -13.70 -9.74
N LYS A 8 17.35 -14.82 -9.08
CA LYS A 8 16.59 -15.25 -7.92
C LYS A 8 16.73 -14.26 -6.77
N LYS A 9 17.94 -13.76 -6.56
CA LYS A 9 18.22 -12.76 -5.54
C LYS A 9 17.52 -11.44 -5.86
N LYS A 10 17.45 -11.08 -7.12
CA LYS A 10 16.79 -9.87 -7.59
C LYS A 10 15.30 -9.91 -7.33
N LEU A 11 14.66 -11.08 -7.53
CA LEU A 11 13.24 -11.28 -7.25
C LEU A 11 12.96 -11.19 -5.74
N GLU A 12 13.84 -11.75 -4.92
CA GLU A 12 13.73 -11.66 -3.47
C GLU A 12 13.86 -10.21 -3.00
N ASP A 13 14.79 -9.44 -3.58
CA ASP A 13 14.97 -8.04 -3.24
C ASP A 13 13.73 -7.22 -3.58
N VAL A 14 13.10 -7.47 -4.73
CA VAL A 14 11.87 -6.79 -5.13
C VAL A 14 10.74 -7.09 -4.16
N THR A 15 10.60 -8.34 -3.75
CA THR A 15 9.59 -8.76 -2.78
C THR A 15 9.81 -8.10 -1.43
N GLU A 16 11.05 -8.03 -0.98
CA GLU A 16 11.40 -7.38 0.28
C GLU A 16 11.08 -5.88 0.26
N VAL A 17 11.35 -5.21 -0.86
CA VAL A 17 11.07 -3.79 -1.03
C VAL A 17 9.55 -3.53 -0.98
N GLN A 18 8.76 -4.37 -1.65
CA GLN A 18 7.31 -4.25 -1.63
C GLN A 18 6.76 -4.45 -0.21
N MET A 19 7.25 -5.44 0.50
CA MET A 19 6.83 -5.69 1.88
C MET A 19 7.23 -4.54 2.81
N LYS A 20 8.39 -3.95 2.58
CA LYS A 20 8.84 -2.80 3.34
C LYS A 20 7.93 -1.60 3.14
N TYR A 21 7.58 -1.28 1.89
CA TYR A 21 6.68 -0.17 1.58
C TYR A 21 5.30 -0.41 2.16
N GLN A 22 4.81 -1.63 2.08
CA GLN A 22 3.52 -2.00 2.64
C GLN A 22 3.49 -1.73 4.15
N LYS A 23 4.52 -2.13 4.87
CA LYS A 23 4.63 -1.91 6.31
C LYS A 23 4.77 -0.42 6.65
N GLU A 24 5.50 0.33 5.84
CA GLU A 24 5.65 1.76 6.03
C GLU A 24 4.30 2.48 5.85
N ILE A 25 3.53 2.10 4.84
CA ILE A 25 2.21 2.66 4.60
C ILE A 25 1.27 2.36 5.76
N GLU A 26 1.27 1.13 6.26
CA GLU A 26 0.47 0.75 7.41
C GLU A 26 0.86 1.55 8.65
N ALA A 27 2.16 1.76 8.86
CA ALA A 27 2.65 2.56 9.99
C ALA A 27 2.18 4.01 9.90
N ILE A 28 2.15 4.59 8.69
CA ILE A 28 1.63 5.95 8.49
C ILE A 28 0.16 6.03 8.89
N VAL A 29 -0.64 5.07 8.45
CA VAL A 29 -2.08 5.04 8.74
C VAL A 29 -2.34 4.85 10.23
N ARG A 30 -1.54 4.04 10.90
CA ARG A 30 -1.67 3.80 12.35
C ARG A 30 -1.11 4.93 13.20
N GLY A 31 -0.32 5.81 12.61
CA GLY A 31 0.37 6.87 13.33
C GLY A 31 -0.55 7.92 13.89
N MET A 32 0.04 8.83 14.69
CA MET A 32 -0.67 9.92 15.37
C MET A 32 -0.57 11.24 14.63
N SER A 33 -0.02 11.24 13.41
CA SER A 33 0.12 12.46 12.62
C SER A 33 -1.25 12.96 12.15
N SER A 34 -1.32 14.25 11.79
CA SER A 34 -2.55 14.81 11.24
C SER A 34 -2.88 14.19 9.89
N PRO A 35 -4.15 14.19 9.48
CA PRO A 35 -4.55 13.65 8.18
C PRO A 35 -3.78 14.27 7.00
N LYS A 36 -3.49 15.57 7.07
CA LYS A 36 -2.73 16.24 6.03
C LYS A 36 -1.30 15.70 5.92
N VAL A 37 -0.64 15.51 7.06
CA VAL A 37 0.73 14.96 7.09
C VAL A 37 0.74 13.52 6.59
N MET A 38 -0.25 12.72 7.01
CA MET A 38 -0.39 11.34 6.53
C MET A 38 -0.60 11.30 5.02
N HIS A 39 -1.45 12.16 4.49
CA HIS A 39 -1.71 12.28 3.07
C HIS A 39 -0.43 12.60 2.30
N ASP A 40 0.31 13.60 2.76
CA ASP A 40 1.55 14.01 2.11
C ASP A 40 2.58 12.87 2.08
N ARG A 41 2.66 12.09 3.15
CA ARG A 41 3.58 10.94 3.20
C ARG A 41 3.14 9.82 2.27
N LEU A 42 1.83 9.58 2.16
CA LEU A 42 1.29 8.54 1.29
C LEU A 42 1.53 8.85 -0.19
N LEU A 43 1.61 10.12 -0.55
CA LEU A 43 1.89 10.53 -1.93
C LEU A 43 3.28 10.12 -2.41
N ASP A 44 4.18 9.76 -1.51
CA ASP A 44 5.52 9.27 -1.87
C ASP A 44 5.47 7.81 -2.37
N TYR A 45 4.34 7.13 -2.22
CA TYR A 45 4.19 5.73 -2.61
C TYR A 45 3.29 5.60 -3.82
N HIS A 46 3.54 4.56 -4.61
CA HIS A 46 2.70 4.27 -5.77
C HIS A 46 1.36 3.68 -5.30
N GLU A 47 0.30 3.91 -6.08
CA GLU A 47 -1.04 3.41 -5.76
C GLU A 47 -1.06 1.89 -5.61
N ASN A 48 -0.23 1.18 -6.36
CA ASN A 48 -0.10 -0.27 -6.26
C ASN A 48 0.38 -0.69 -4.87
N ASP A 49 1.35 0.05 -4.32
CA ASP A 49 1.88 -0.25 -2.98
C ASP A 49 0.84 0.05 -1.91
N ILE A 50 0.08 1.12 -2.09
CA ILE A 50 -1.01 1.48 -1.17
C ILE A 50 -2.11 0.42 -1.23
N ALA A 51 -2.43 -0.08 -2.42
CA ALA A 51 -3.43 -1.14 -2.59
C ALA A 51 -3.00 -2.42 -1.87
N ALA A 52 -1.73 -2.79 -1.97
CA ALA A 52 -1.21 -3.97 -1.29
C ALA A 52 -1.32 -3.82 0.23
N ALA A 53 -1.01 -2.63 0.74
CA ALA A 53 -1.15 -2.34 2.17
C ALA A 53 -2.62 -2.38 2.60
N LEU A 54 -3.51 -1.85 1.77
CA LEU A 54 -4.94 -1.83 2.03
C LEU A 54 -5.51 -3.25 2.18
N GLU A 55 -5.06 -4.17 1.34
CA GLU A 55 -5.49 -5.56 1.41
C GLU A 55 -5.11 -6.22 2.74
N ASP A 56 -4.01 -5.79 3.33
CA ASP A 56 -3.52 -6.33 4.60
C ASP A 56 -4.10 -5.62 5.83
N MET A 57 -4.80 -4.51 5.63
CA MET A 57 -5.36 -3.73 6.73
C MET A 57 -6.68 -4.30 7.23
N ASN A 58 -6.94 -4.07 8.54
CA ASN A 58 -8.25 -4.40 9.11
C ASN A 58 -9.28 -3.32 8.72
N PRO A 59 -10.58 -3.55 8.93
CA PRO A 59 -11.61 -2.57 8.54
C PRO A 59 -11.44 -1.18 9.16
N THR A 60 -10.97 -1.10 10.38
CA THR A 60 -10.75 0.19 11.05
C THR A 60 -9.64 0.99 10.37
N GLU A 61 -8.55 0.31 10.02
CA GLU A 61 -7.43 0.93 9.31
C GLU A 61 -7.83 1.36 7.91
N ARG A 62 -8.62 0.55 7.21
CA ARG A 62 -9.13 0.87 5.88
C ARG A 62 -9.99 2.15 5.90
N GLN A 63 -10.86 2.27 6.89
CA GLN A 63 -11.68 3.47 7.04
C GLN A 63 -10.83 4.70 7.29
N ARG A 64 -9.78 4.55 8.10
CA ARG A 64 -8.85 5.65 8.37
C ARG A 64 -8.15 6.09 7.09
N LEU A 65 -7.69 5.15 6.27
CA LEU A 65 -7.07 5.44 4.99
C LEU A 65 -8.04 6.18 4.07
N TYR A 66 -9.30 5.77 4.02
CA TYR A 66 -10.32 6.41 3.17
C TYR A 66 -10.60 7.85 3.59
N ARG A 67 -10.39 8.18 4.86
CA ARG A 67 -10.53 9.55 5.33
C ARG A 67 -9.33 10.42 4.96
N ILE A 68 -8.17 9.81 4.83
CA ILE A 68 -6.93 10.50 4.47
C ILE A 68 -6.91 10.82 2.97
N LEU A 69 -7.28 9.85 2.15
CA LEU A 69 -7.27 9.99 0.69
C LEU A 69 -8.56 10.64 0.19
N ASN A 70 -8.47 11.36 -0.94
CA ASN A 70 -9.68 11.87 -1.58
C ASN A 70 -10.31 10.79 -2.47
N ALA A 71 -11.51 11.04 -2.98
CA ALA A 71 -12.27 10.06 -3.76
C ALA A 71 -11.53 9.60 -5.02
N GLU A 72 -10.84 10.50 -5.67
CA GLU A 72 -10.08 10.19 -6.89
C GLU A 72 -8.91 9.26 -6.57
N GLU A 73 -8.19 9.56 -5.49
CA GLU A 73 -7.08 8.74 -5.04
C GLU A 73 -7.53 7.34 -4.62
N ILE A 74 -8.66 7.27 -3.90
CA ILE A 74 -9.25 5.99 -3.51
C ILE A 74 -9.60 5.17 -4.74
N SER A 75 -10.20 5.79 -5.74
CA SER A 75 -10.56 5.12 -6.98
C SER A 75 -9.33 4.55 -7.69
N GLU A 76 -8.24 5.30 -7.73
CA GLU A 76 -6.99 4.85 -8.33
C GLU A 76 -6.39 3.66 -7.58
N VAL A 77 -6.40 3.71 -6.25
CA VAL A 77 -5.91 2.61 -5.42
C VAL A 77 -6.76 1.36 -5.63
N LEU A 78 -8.07 1.50 -5.61
CA LEU A 78 -8.99 0.36 -5.79
C LEU A 78 -8.89 -0.27 -7.18
N SER A 79 -8.39 0.47 -8.17
CA SER A 79 -8.19 -0.09 -9.52
C SER A 79 -7.15 -1.21 -9.55
N TYR A 80 -6.31 -1.30 -8.54
CA TYR A 80 -5.32 -2.38 -8.40
C TYR A 80 -5.84 -3.57 -7.61
N ILE A 81 -7.07 -3.50 -7.12
CA ILE A 81 -7.71 -4.58 -6.36
C ILE A 81 -8.70 -5.29 -7.25
N ASP A 82 -8.80 -6.62 -7.09
CA ASP A 82 -9.73 -7.43 -7.87
C ASP A 82 -11.16 -6.94 -7.66
N GLU A 83 -11.90 -6.74 -8.75
CA GLU A 83 -13.27 -6.23 -8.69
C GLU A 83 -14.18 -7.08 -7.81
N GLU A 84 -13.95 -8.38 -7.76
CA GLU A 84 -14.73 -9.29 -6.94
C GLU A 84 -14.53 -9.03 -5.45
N GLU A 85 -13.40 -8.48 -5.06
CA GLU A 85 -13.07 -8.20 -3.67
C GLU A 85 -13.46 -6.78 -3.24
N ILE A 86 -13.69 -5.87 -4.19
CA ILE A 86 -14.01 -4.48 -3.87
C ILE A 86 -15.17 -4.31 -2.89
N PRO A 87 -16.27 -5.08 -2.98
CA PRO A 87 -17.38 -4.90 -2.03
C PRO A 87 -17.01 -5.08 -0.57
N SER A 88 -15.89 -5.75 -0.28
CA SER A 88 -15.45 -5.93 1.11
C SER A 88 -14.65 -4.74 1.64
N TYR A 89 -14.32 -3.80 0.78
CA TYR A 89 -13.55 -2.61 1.15
C TYR A 89 -14.48 -1.41 1.31
#